data_740043592585fe3169623eefa4fc4551
#
_entry.id   740043592585fe3169623eefa4fc4551
#
_cell.length_a   1.000
_cell.length_b   1.000
_cell.length_c   1.000
_cell.angle_alpha   90.00
_cell.angle_beta   90.00
_cell.angle_gamma   90.00
#
_symmetry.space_group_name_H-M   'P 1'
#
loop_
_entity.id
_entity.type
_entity.pdbx_description
1 polymer ?
#
loop_
_entity_poly.entity_id
_entity_poly.type
_entity_poly.pdbx_seq_one_letter_code
_entity_poly.pdbx_strand_id
1 'polypeptide(L)'
;LDVDKGELFGLIGPDGAGKTTLFRILCTLLLPDRGRASVEGFDVVKDMREIRRRVGYMPGRFSLYQDLSVEENLRFFASLFGTTVDEGYDCIKAIYSQIEPFRKRRAGALSGGMKQKLALSCALVHQPDVIFLDEPTTGVDPVSRKEFWDMLAMLKESGITIVASTPYLDEVRRCDRVAFLNEGRVHGIDTPEIILNRFADVFNPPGIEREGA
;
A
#
# COMPACT_ATOMS: atom_id res chain seq x y z
N LEU A 1 9.61 -5.93 14.35
CA LEU A 1 9.24 -4.85 13.44
C LEU A 1 8.12 -4.06 14.08
N ASP A 2 8.36 -2.79 14.37
CA ASP A 2 7.37 -1.86 14.93
C ASP A 2 7.20 -0.67 13.98
N VAL A 3 5.96 -0.27 13.75
CA VAL A 3 5.57 0.88 12.94
C VAL A 3 4.78 1.82 13.82
N ASP A 4 5.15 3.08 13.84
CA ASP A 4 4.51 4.10 14.66
C ASP A 4 3.21 4.61 14.01
N LYS A 5 2.28 5.06 14.84
CA LYS A 5 1.01 5.61 14.35
C LYS A 5 1.24 6.88 13.53
N GLY A 6 0.60 6.96 12.36
CA GLY A 6 0.76 8.08 11.43
C GLY A 6 2.09 8.09 10.69
N GLU A 7 2.82 6.97 10.69
CA GLU A 7 4.07 6.81 9.96
C GLU A 7 3.83 6.33 8.51
N LEU A 8 4.62 6.81 7.58
CA LEU A 8 4.77 6.23 6.25
C LEU A 8 5.99 5.31 6.24
N PHE A 9 5.76 4.03 6.45
CA PHE A 9 6.78 3.00 6.60
C PHE A 9 6.98 2.21 5.32
N GLY A 10 8.24 2.08 4.89
CA GLY A 10 8.63 1.33 3.70
C GLY A 10 9.05 -0.11 4.02
N LEU A 11 8.60 -1.08 3.23
CA LEU A 11 9.08 -2.45 3.26
C LEU A 11 9.79 -2.75 1.94
N ILE A 12 11.11 -2.89 1.96
CA ILE A 12 11.93 -3.07 0.78
C ILE A 12 12.62 -4.42 0.78
N GLY A 13 12.96 -4.92 -0.40
CA GLY A 13 13.66 -6.19 -0.56
C GLY A 13 13.39 -6.80 -1.93
N PRO A 14 14.20 -7.80 -2.34
CA PRO A 14 14.06 -8.45 -3.63
C PRO A 14 12.72 -9.21 -3.76
N ASP A 15 12.42 -9.63 -4.98
CA ASP A 15 11.28 -10.51 -5.23
C ASP A 15 11.45 -11.82 -4.47
N GLY A 16 10.34 -12.31 -3.89
CA GLY A 16 10.37 -13.49 -3.04
C GLY A 16 10.89 -13.27 -1.61
N ALA A 17 11.29 -12.05 -1.23
CA ALA A 17 11.76 -11.75 0.13
C ALA A 17 10.71 -11.97 1.24
N GLY A 18 9.43 -12.08 0.88
CA GLY A 18 8.33 -12.32 1.84
C GLY A 18 7.47 -11.09 2.14
N LYS A 19 7.64 -9.95 1.44
CA LYS A 19 6.87 -8.70 1.63
C LYS A 19 5.36 -8.94 1.58
N THR A 20 4.86 -9.52 0.48
CA THR A 20 3.44 -9.85 0.29
C THR A 20 2.93 -10.83 1.35
N THR A 21 3.73 -11.82 1.74
CA THR A 21 3.36 -12.79 2.79
C THR A 21 3.16 -12.09 4.12
N LEU A 22 4.07 -11.19 4.49
CA LEU A 22 3.96 -10.39 5.70
C LEU A 22 2.68 -9.54 5.68
N PHE A 23 2.41 -8.82 4.59
CA PHE A 23 1.19 -8.02 4.46
C PHE A 23 -0.08 -8.88 4.60
N ARG A 24 -0.12 -10.04 3.96
CA ARG A 24 -1.27 -10.95 4.10
C ARG A 24 -1.49 -11.45 5.52
N ILE A 25 -0.42 -11.68 6.28
CA ILE A 25 -0.51 -12.04 7.71
C ILE A 25 -1.08 -10.85 8.50
N LEU A 26 -0.53 -9.64 8.32
CA LEU A 26 -0.98 -8.44 9.02
C LEU A 26 -2.43 -8.04 8.67
N CYS A 27 -2.85 -8.26 7.43
CA CYS A 27 -4.23 -8.09 6.98
C CYS A 27 -5.15 -9.28 7.32
N THR A 28 -4.67 -10.27 8.09
CA THR A 28 -5.42 -11.48 8.49
C THR A 28 -5.94 -12.33 7.31
N LEU A 29 -5.27 -12.26 6.16
CA LEU A 29 -5.56 -13.07 4.97
C LEU A 29 -4.76 -14.38 4.95
N LEU A 30 -3.74 -14.48 5.80
CA LEU A 30 -2.91 -15.66 6.00
C LEU A 30 -2.60 -15.81 7.49
N LEU A 31 -2.60 -17.02 8.00
CA LEU A 31 -2.22 -17.31 9.39
C LEU A 31 -0.70 -17.49 9.48
N PRO A 32 -0.03 -16.93 10.51
CA PRO A 32 1.38 -17.21 10.75
C PRO A 32 1.58 -18.64 11.26
N ASP A 33 2.59 -19.34 10.76
CA ASP A 33 2.96 -20.68 11.25
C ASP A 33 3.52 -20.61 12.69
N ARG A 34 4.24 -19.54 13.01
CA ARG A 34 4.89 -19.31 14.30
C ARG A 34 5.02 -17.82 14.59
N GLY A 35 5.24 -17.49 15.86
CA GLY A 35 5.42 -16.11 16.29
C GLY A 35 4.12 -15.41 16.62
N ARG A 36 4.21 -14.09 16.79
CA ARG A 36 3.07 -13.22 17.08
C ARG A 36 3.18 -11.93 16.26
N ALA A 37 2.05 -11.42 15.85
CA ALA A 37 1.95 -10.09 15.24
C ALA A 37 0.67 -9.41 15.73
N SER A 38 0.69 -8.09 15.78
CA SER A 38 -0.47 -7.27 16.11
C SER A 38 -0.55 -6.07 15.18
N VAL A 39 -1.77 -5.59 14.95
CA VAL A 39 -2.07 -4.36 14.21
C VAL A 39 -3.02 -3.55 15.06
N GLU A 40 -2.70 -2.28 15.33
CA GLU A 40 -3.45 -1.40 16.25
C GLU A 40 -3.73 -2.05 17.62
N GLY A 41 -2.76 -2.83 18.14
CA GLY A 41 -2.89 -3.54 19.41
C GLY A 41 -3.68 -4.85 19.35
N PHE A 42 -4.29 -5.20 18.22
CA PHE A 42 -5.08 -6.41 18.01
C PHE A 42 -4.21 -7.57 17.48
N ASP A 43 -4.34 -8.76 18.06
CA ASP A 43 -3.61 -9.96 17.64
C ASP A 43 -4.14 -10.49 16.29
N VAL A 44 -3.25 -10.73 15.33
CA VAL A 44 -3.63 -11.13 13.94
C VAL A 44 -4.34 -12.47 13.85
N VAL A 45 -4.31 -13.29 14.91
CA VAL A 45 -4.99 -14.60 14.96
C VAL A 45 -6.30 -14.52 15.74
N LYS A 46 -6.29 -13.83 16.88
CA LYS A 46 -7.44 -13.79 17.79
C LYS A 46 -8.47 -12.73 17.42
N ASP A 47 -7.99 -11.58 16.94
CA ASP A 47 -8.79 -10.37 16.77
C ASP A 47 -9.00 -10.01 15.28
N MET A 48 -9.01 -11.02 14.40
CA MET A 48 -9.10 -10.83 12.94
C MET A 48 -10.23 -9.90 12.48
N ARG A 49 -11.39 -9.92 13.15
CA ARG A 49 -12.55 -9.08 12.80
C ARG A 49 -12.27 -7.61 13.10
N GLU A 50 -11.62 -7.33 14.23
CA GLU A 50 -11.27 -5.96 14.62
C GLU A 50 -10.21 -5.38 13.70
N ILE A 51 -9.20 -6.18 13.33
CA ILE A 51 -8.17 -5.77 12.36
C ILE A 51 -8.82 -5.46 11.00
N ARG A 52 -9.67 -6.34 10.46
CA ARG A 52 -10.32 -6.16 9.15
C ARG A 52 -11.17 -4.90 9.04
N ARG A 53 -11.69 -4.39 10.14
CA ARG A 53 -12.44 -3.12 10.17
C ARG A 53 -11.55 -1.89 10.14
N ARG A 54 -10.29 -2.02 10.57
CA ARG A 54 -9.34 -0.92 10.77
C ARG A 54 -8.26 -0.85 9.71
N VAL A 55 -8.20 -1.86 8.84
CA VAL A 55 -7.12 -2.03 7.86
C VAL A 55 -7.66 -1.91 6.45
N GLY A 56 -7.02 -1.05 5.66
CA GLY A 56 -7.12 -1.07 4.21
C GLY A 56 -6.00 -1.92 3.60
N TYR A 57 -6.28 -2.65 2.54
CA TYR A 57 -5.27 -3.43 1.82
C TYR A 57 -5.39 -3.24 0.31
N MET A 58 -4.30 -2.84 -0.30
CA MET A 58 -4.16 -2.73 -1.75
C MET A 58 -3.10 -3.74 -2.22
N PRO A 59 -3.51 -4.86 -2.84
CA PRO A 59 -2.57 -5.86 -3.35
C PRO A 59 -1.87 -5.37 -4.61
N GLY A 60 -0.66 -5.88 -4.89
CA GLY A 60 0.18 -5.48 -6.03
C GLY A 60 -0.40 -5.81 -7.41
N ARG A 61 -1.36 -6.73 -7.48
CA ARG A 61 -2.13 -6.98 -8.70
C ARG A 61 -3.45 -6.24 -8.63
N PHE A 62 -3.82 -5.59 -9.73
CA PHE A 62 -5.12 -4.91 -9.84
C PHE A 62 -6.26 -5.88 -9.51
N SER A 63 -6.90 -5.67 -8.37
CA SER A 63 -7.87 -6.59 -7.76
C SER A 63 -9.32 -6.11 -7.87
N LEU A 64 -9.55 -4.97 -8.54
CA LEU A 64 -10.88 -4.42 -8.72
C LEU A 64 -11.65 -5.12 -9.86
N TYR A 65 -12.96 -5.05 -9.81
CA TYR A 65 -13.83 -5.62 -10.85
C TYR A 65 -13.75 -4.77 -12.11
N GLN A 66 -13.09 -5.29 -13.15
CA GLN A 66 -12.82 -4.55 -14.39
C GLN A 66 -14.08 -4.22 -15.19
N ASP A 67 -15.12 -5.06 -15.09
CA ASP A 67 -16.40 -4.89 -15.78
C ASP A 67 -17.32 -3.90 -15.07
N LEU A 68 -17.09 -3.64 -13.79
CA LEU A 68 -17.80 -2.62 -13.02
C LEU A 68 -17.22 -1.23 -13.32
N SER A 69 -18.09 -0.22 -13.25
CA SER A 69 -17.67 1.19 -13.29
C SER A 69 -16.86 1.58 -12.05
N VAL A 70 -16.25 2.75 -12.08
CA VAL A 70 -15.57 3.37 -10.93
C VAL A 70 -16.51 3.46 -9.73
N GLU A 71 -17.73 3.98 -9.94
CA GLU A 71 -18.73 4.15 -8.89
C GLU A 71 -19.22 2.81 -8.33
N GLU A 72 -19.46 1.81 -9.18
CA GLU A 72 -19.89 0.48 -8.76
C GLU A 72 -18.83 -0.25 -7.96
N ASN A 73 -17.54 -0.16 -8.34
CA ASN A 73 -16.44 -0.67 -7.53
C ASN A 73 -16.44 -0.03 -6.14
N LEU A 74 -16.50 1.29 -6.07
CA LEU A 74 -16.44 2.01 -4.80
C LEU A 74 -17.61 1.65 -3.88
N ARG A 75 -18.85 1.59 -4.43
CA ARG A 75 -20.04 1.15 -3.69
C ARG A 75 -19.94 -0.29 -3.20
N PHE A 76 -19.40 -1.17 -4.04
CA PHE A 76 -19.18 -2.56 -3.66
C PHE A 76 -18.23 -2.66 -2.45
N PHE A 77 -17.08 -2.01 -2.51
CA PHE A 77 -16.13 -2.04 -1.40
C PHE A 77 -16.69 -1.37 -0.14
N ALA A 78 -17.38 -0.24 -0.25
CA ALA A 78 -18.06 0.38 0.90
C ALA A 78 -19.05 -0.61 1.57
N SER A 79 -19.85 -1.32 0.76
CA SER A 79 -20.84 -2.28 1.26
C SER A 79 -20.21 -3.47 2.02
N LEU A 80 -19.01 -3.92 1.62
CA LEU A 80 -18.30 -5.00 2.32
C LEU A 80 -17.94 -4.65 3.77
N PHE A 81 -17.73 -3.37 4.03
CA PHE A 81 -17.41 -2.86 5.36
C PHE A 81 -18.63 -2.29 6.10
N GLY A 82 -19.83 -2.41 5.51
CA GLY A 82 -21.07 -1.93 6.12
C GLY A 82 -21.20 -0.41 6.18
N THR A 83 -20.53 0.30 5.27
CA THR A 83 -20.56 1.76 5.11
C THR A 83 -21.08 2.15 3.71
N THR A 84 -21.19 3.44 3.47
CA THR A 84 -21.54 4.02 2.18
C THR A 84 -20.44 4.88 1.61
N VAL A 85 -20.49 5.19 0.33
CA VAL A 85 -19.52 6.10 -0.31
C VAL A 85 -19.61 7.50 0.30
N ASP A 86 -20.84 7.93 0.63
CA ASP A 86 -21.08 9.26 1.21
C ASP A 86 -20.47 9.39 2.61
N GLU A 87 -20.60 8.35 3.44
CA GLU A 87 -19.98 8.30 4.77
C GLU A 87 -18.44 8.29 4.71
N GLY A 88 -17.85 7.62 3.71
CA GLY A 88 -16.40 7.55 3.51
C GLY A 88 -15.82 8.66 2.63
N TYR A 89 -16.67 9.55 2.08
CA TYR A 89 -16.26 10.51 1.05
C TYR A 89 -15.14 11.44 1.48
N ASP A 90 -15.19 11.98 2.68
CA ASP A 90 -14.18 12.92 3.16
C ASP A 90 -12.79 12.29 3.23
N CYS A 91 -12.69 11.01 3.58
CA CYS A 91 -11.44 10.27 3.62
C CYS A 91 -10.83 10.09 2.21
N ILE A 92 -11.66 9.87 1.19
CA ILE A 92 -11.20 9.58 -0.17
C ILE A 92 -11.22 10.79 -1.10
N LYS A 93 -11.82 11.92 -0.70
CA LYS A 93 -12.10 13.10 -1.53
C LYS A 93 -10.90 13.59 -2.32
N ALA A 94 -9.73 13.73 -1.67
CA ALA A 94 -8.52 14.24 -2.32
C ALA A 94 -8.05 13.35 -3.49
N ILE A 95 -8.36 12.05 -3.44
CA ILE A 95 -7.98 11.06 -4.44
C ILE A 95 -9.11 10.86 -5.44
N TYR A 96 -10.32 10.61 -4.92
CA TYR A 96 -11.48 10.25 -5.71
C TYR A 96 -11.94 11.38 -6.63
N SER A 97 -11.89 12.64 -6.20
CA SER A 97 -12.27 13.80 -7.03
C SER A 97 -11.53 13.86 -8.38
N GLN A 98 -10.33 13.30 -8.46
CA GLN A 98 -9.54 13.26 -9.70
C GLN A 98 -10.08 12.23 -10.71
N ILE A 99 -10.81 11.22 -10.26
CA ILE A 99 -11.40 10.17 -11.10
C ILE A 99 -12.94 10.20 -11.11
N GLU A 100 -13.56 11.00 -10.26
CA GLU A 100 -15.01 11.18 -10.17
C GLU A 100 -15.68 11.61 -11.49
N PRO A 101 -15.07 12.48 -12.33
CA PRO A 101 -15.62 12.76 -13.66
C PRO A 101 -15.79 11.52 -14.54
N PHE A 102 -15.06 10.45 -14.25
CA PHE A 102 -15.11 9.17 -14.96
C PHE A 102 -15.90 8.09 -14.22
N ARG A 103 -16.72 8.44 -13.21
CA ARG A 103 -17.41 7.49 -12.31
C ARG A 103 -18.21 6.42 -13.02
N LYS A 104 -18.74 6.71 -14.21
CA LYS A 104 -19.51 5.75 -15.04
C LYS A 104 -18.64 4.90 -15.96
N ARG A 105 -17.33 5.17 -16.06
CA ARG A 105 -16.42 4.40 -16.90
C ARG A 105 -16.08 3.08 -16.22
N ARG A 106 -16.01 1.99 -16.99
CA ARG A 106 -15.57 0.68 -16.50
C ARG A 106 -14.12 0.75 -16.02
N ALA A 107 -13.83 0.10 -14.89
CA ALA A 107 -12.48 0.10 -14.30
C ALA A 107 -11.43 -0.48 -15.25
N GLY A 108 -11.79 -1.47 -16.08
CA GLY A 108 -10.91 -2.02 -17.10
C GLY A 108 -10.43 -1.00 -18.14
N ALA A 109 -11.24 0.04 -18.43
CA ALA A 109 -10.94 1.09 -19.43
C ALA A 109 -10.20 2.31 -18.84
N LEU A 110 -9.77 2.27 -17.59
CA LEU A 110 -8.99 3.32 -16.94
C LEU A 110 -7.51 3.19 -17.29
N SER A 111 -6.77 4.33 -17.26
CA SER A 111 -5.31 4.31 -17.29
C SER A 111 -4.73 3.66 -16.03
N GLY A 112 -3.44 3.29 -16.05
CA GLY A 112 -2.75 2.71 -14.89
C GLY A 112 -2.88 3.59 -13.65
N GLY A 113 -2.55 4.88 -13.74
CA GLY A 113 -2.66 5.81 -12.63
C GLY A 113 -4.10 6.00 -12.11
N MET A 114 -5.11 6.02 -13.01
CA MET A 114 -6.52 6.07 -12.59
C MET A 114 -6.95 4.78 -11.88
N LYS A 115 -6.46 3.62 -12.31
CA LYS A 115 -6.70 2.34 -11.65
C LYS A 115 -6.14 2.35 -10.23
N GLN A 116 -4.94 2.89 -10.03
CA GLN A 116 -4.33 2.99 -8.71
C GLN A 116 -5.12 3.95 -7.80
N LYS A 117 -5.56 5.11 -8.33
CA LYS A 117 -6.41 6.03 -7.57
C LYS A 117 -7.73 5.39 -7.15
N LEU A 118 -8.36 4.60 -8.03
CA LEU A 118 -9.57 3.85 -7.68
C LEU A 118 -9.30 2.78 -6.63
N ALA A 119 -8.23 2.00 -6.78
CA ALA A 119 -7.86 0.96 -5.81
C ALA A 119 -7.59 1.55 -4.43
N LEU A 120 -6.85 2.67 -4.36
CA LEU A 120 -6.59 3.38 -3.13
C LEU A 120 -7.88 3.93 -2.51
N SER A 121 -8.77 4.53 -3.31
CA SER A 121 -10.08 5.00 -2.82
C SER A 121 -10.93 3.87 -2.25
N CYS A 122 -10.96 2.70 -2.90
CA CYS A 122 -11.67 1.52 -2.42
C CYS A 122 -11.08 0.96 -1.11
N ALA A 123 -9.75 1.04 -0.94
CA ALA A 123 -9.08 0.60 0.28
C ALA A 123 -9.28 1.58 1.46
N LEU A 124 -9.67 2.82 1.19
CA LEU A 124 -9.84 3.89 2.17
C LEU A 124 -11.29 4.21 2.52
N VAL A 125 -12.27 3.78 1.70
CA VAL A 125 -13.67 4.20 1.81
C VAL A 125 -14.32 3.87 3.17
N HIS A 126 -13.81 2.87 3.89
CA HIS A 126 -14.26 2.50 5.23
C HIS A 126 -13.46 3.17 6.36
N GLN A 127 -12.64 4.17 6.03
CA GLN A 127 -11.86 5.00 6.96
C GLN A 127 -10.93 4.18 7.88
N PRO A 128 -9.98 3.41 7.31
CA PRO A 128 -9.08 2.57 8.09
C PRO A 128 -8.07 3.40 8.90
N ASP A 129 -7.60 2.84 10.02
CA ASP A 129 -6.51 3.40 10.82
C ASP A 129 -5.13 3.15 10.17
N VAL A 130 -5.02 2.01 9.47
CA VAL A 130 -3.78 1.54 8.80
C VAL A 130 -4.08 1.08 7.39
N ILE A 131 -3.21 1.42 6.43
CA ILE A 131 -3.29 0.91 5.07
C ILE A 131 -2.00 0.17 4.68
N PHE A 132 -2.15 -1.03 4.13
CA PHE A 132 -1.07 -1.82 3.55
C PHE A 132 -1.12 -1.75 2.03
N LEU A 133 -0.02 -1.34 1.40
CA LEU A 133 0.10 -1.14 -0.04
C LEU A 133 1.20 -2.04 -0.59
N ASP A 134 0.82 -3.09 -1.31
CA ASP A 134 1.77 -4.07 -1.84
C ASP A 134 2.18 -3.68 -3.27
N GLU A 135 3.34 -3.05 -3.42
CA GLU A 135 3.88 -2.56 -4.69
C GLU A 135 2.88 -1.71 -5.50
N PRO A 136 2.28 -0.67 -4.90
CA PRO A 136 1.10 0.00 -5.44
C PRO A 136 1.33 0.71 -6.78
N THR A 137 2.57 0.95 -7.16
CA THR A 137 2.94 1.73 -8.35
C THR A 137 3.67 0.90 -9.42
N THR A 138 3.76 -0.41 -9.24
CA THR A 138 4.39 -1.29 -10.23
C THR A 138 3.61 -1.25 -11.56
N GLY A 139 4.32 -0.98 -12.66
CA GLY A 139 3.73 -0.85 -13.99
C GLY A 139 3.01 0.48 -14.26
N VAL A 140 3.18 1.47 -13.39
CA VAL A 140 2.64 2.82 -13.55
C VAL A 140 3.73 3.76 -14.08
N ASP A 141 3.35 4.70 -14.93
CA ASP A 141 4.27 5.70 -15.47
C ASP A 141 4.87 6.61 -14.38
N PRO A 142 6.07 7.19 -14.60
CA PRO A 142 6.77 7.97 -13.56
C PRO A 142 6.00 9.17 -13.02
N VAL A 143 5.18 9.83 -13.84
CA VAL A 143 4.39 10.99 -13.42
C VAL A 143 3.27 10.55 -12.48
N SER A 144 2.51 9.54 -12.89
CA SER A 144 1.44 8.96 -12.06
C SER A 144 1.98 8.34 -10.76
N ARG A 145 3.20 7.74 -10.79
CA ARG A 145 3.88 7.25 -9.58
C ARG A 145 4.15 8.38 -8.59
N LYS A 146 4.73 9.48 -9.07
CA LYS A 146 4.99 10.64 -8.21
C LYS A 146 3.71 11.17 -7.58
N GLU A 147 2.65 11.37 -8.38
CA GLU A 147 1.35 11.82 -7.88
C GLU A 147 0.77 10.87 -6.82
N PHE A 148 0.92 9.56 -7.01
CA PHE A 148 0.44 8.56 -6.06
C PHE A 148 1.14 8.70 -4.69
N TRP A 149 2.46 8.85 -4.69
CA TRP A 149 3.22 9.04 -3.46
C TRP A 149 2.97 10.41 -2.80
N ASP A 150 2.68 11.45 -3.59
CA ASP A 150 2.25 12.75 -3.05
C ASP A 150 0.88 12.61 -2.33
N MET A 151 -0.04 11.79 -2.85
CA MET A 151 -1.30 11.46 -2.17
C MET A 151 -1.07 10.66 -0.88
N LEU A 152 -0.11 9.72 -0.83
CA LEU A 152 0.23 9.00 0.40
C LEU A 152 0.76 9.94 1.48
N ALA A 153 1.56 10.94 1.12
CA ALA A 153 2.03 11.96 2.06
C ALA A 153 0.86 12.75 2.67
N MET A 154 -0.13 13.15 1.85
CA MET A 154 -1.33 13.82 2.36
C MET A 154 -2.17 12.93 3.30
N LEU A 155 -2.31 11.64 2.98
CA LEU A 155 -3.01 10.69 3.84
C LEU A 155 -2.31 10.50 5.19
N LYS A 156 -0.98 10.44 5.19
CA LYS A 156 -0.17 10.41 6.40
C LYS A 156 -0.42 11.65 7.27
N GLU A 157 -0.43 12.85 6.67
CA GLU A 157 -0.72 14.10 7.38
C GLU A 157 -2.11 14.12 8.01
N SER A 158 -3.07 13.37 7.45
CA SER A 158 -4.39 13.17 8.06
C SER A 158 -4.42 12.15 9.20
N GLY A 159 -3.28 11.54 9.54
CA GLY A 159 -3.10 10.63 10.67
C GLY A 159 -3.23 9.13 10.32
N ILE A 160 -3.38 8.77 9.05
CA ILE A 160 -3.41 7.37 8.61
C ILE A 160 -2.00 6.79 8.65
N THR A 161 -1.84 5.62 9.25
CA THR A 161 -0.60 4.86 9.21
C THR A 161 -0.49 4.12 7.87
N ILE A 162 0.64 4.23 7.19
CA ILE A 162 0.82 3.66 5.85
C ILE A 162 2.03 2.73 5.85
N VAL A 163 1.83 1.49 5.44
CA VAL A 163 2.91 0.52 5.25
C VAL A 163 2.94 0.12 3.77
N ALA A 164 3.95 0.56 3.04
CA ALA A 164 4.06 0.34 1.61
C ALA A 164 5.28 -0.51 1.24
N SER A 165 5.11 -1.53 0.42
CA SER A 165 6.23 -2.19 -0.23
C SER A 165 6.52 -1.55 -1.58
N THR A 166 7.79 -1.46 -1.94
CA THR A 166 8.21 -0.96 -3.26
C THR A 166 9.58 -1.51 -3.65
N PRO A 167 9.80 -1.82 -4.95
CA PRO A 167 11.12 -2.13 -5.48
C PRO A 167 11.89 -0.88 -5.92
N TYR A 168 11.28 0.31 -5.91
CA TYR A 168 11.86 1.54 -6.46
C TYR A 168 12.54 2.38 -5.40
N LEU A 169 13.84 2.67 -5.58
CA LEU A 169 14.65 3.41 -4.60
C LEU A 169 14.24 4.87 -4.42
N ASP A 170 13.70 5.50 -5.46
CA ASP A 170 13.16 6.86 -5.40
C ASP A 170 11.91 6.94 -4.51
N GLU A 171 11.09 5.89 -4.50
CA GLU A 171 9.92 5.78 -3.63
C GLU A 171 10.31 5.51 -2.18
N VAL A 172 11.33 4.68 -1.95
CA VAL A 172 11.88 4.40 -0.61
C VAL A 172 12.23 5.69 0.13
N ARG A 173 12.83 6.67 -0.56
CA ARG A 173 13.22 7.97 0.00
C ARG A 173 12.07 8.83 0.49
N ARG A 174 10.83 8.47 0.17
CA ARG A 174 9.61 9.16 0.62
C ARG A 174 9.06 8.64 1.94
N CYS A 175 9.57 7.49 2.41
CA CYS A 175 9.20 6.90 3.68
C CYS A 175 9.93 7.57 4.85
N ASP A 176 9.33 7.55 6.03
CA ASP A 176 9.99 8.02 7.27
C ASP A 176 11.07 7.04 7.73
N ARG A 177 10.71 5.77 7.78
CA ARG A 177 11.61 4.64 8.02
C ARG A 177 11.34 3.52 7.05
N VAL A 178 12.32 2.66 6.87
CA VAL A 178 12.21 1.49 6.02
C VAL A 178 12.79 0.26 6.68
N ALA A 179 12.18 -0.89 6.43
CA ALA A 179 12.73 -2.19 6.77
C ALA A 179 13.25 -2.88 5.51
N PHE A 180 14.48 -3.38 5.56
CA PHE A 180 15.01 -4.25 4.52
C PHE A 180 14.72 -5.71 4.87
N LEU A 181 13.90 -6.35 4.03
CA LEU A 181 13.50 -7.75 4.13
C LEU A 181 14.22 -8.55 3.05
N ASN A 182 14.87 -9.65 3.43
CA ASN A 182 15.45 -10.61 2.51
C ASN A 182 15.34 -12.01 3.09
N GLU A 183 14.99 -13.00 2.26
CA GLU A 183 14.81 -14.41 2.66
C GLU A 183 13.94 -14.60 3.90
N GLY A 184 12.85 -13.82 4.00
CA GLY A 184 11.92 -13.87 5.13
C GLY A 184 12.45 -13.27 6.44
N ARG A 185 13.58 -12.55 6.42
CA ARG A 185 14.20 -11.93 7.60
C ARG A 185 14.36 -10.43 7.43
N VAL A 186 14.13 -9.69 8.50
CA VAL A 186 14.44 -8.26 8.58
C VAL A 186 15.91 -8.09 8.90
N HIS A 187 16.66 -7.48 7.99
CA HIS A 187 18.10 -7.25 8.12
C HIS A 187 18.45 -5.87 8.72
N GLY A 188 17.53 -4.95 8.67
CA GLY A 188 17.69 -3.61 9.25
C GLY A 188 16.42 -2.80 9.15
N ILE A 189 16.26 -1.86 10.08
CA ILE A 189 15.19 -0.86 10.11
C ILE A 189 15.85 0.46 10.46
N ASP A 190 15.71 1.46 9.60
CA ASP A 190 16.26 2.78 9.82
C ASP A 190 15.66 3.79 8.83
N THR A 191 16.20 5.01 8.79
CA THR A 191 15.87 5.98 7.75
C THR A 191 16.26 5.46 6.36
N PRO A 192 15.59 5.91 5.29
CA PRO A 192 15.91 5.50 3.93
C PRO A 192 17.40 5.60 3.57
N GLU A 193 18.04 6.72 3.95
CA GLU A 193 19.45 6.96 3.64
C GLU A 193 20.38 5.92 4.26
N ILE A 194 20.15 5.57 5.54
CA ILE A 194 20.99 4.59 6.26
C ILE A 194 20.81 3.21 5.65
N ILE A 195 19.56 2.80 5.38
CA ILE A 195 19.29 1.48 4.81
C ILE A 195 19.83 1.37 3.38
N LEU A 196 19.62 2.37 2.53
CA LEU A 196 20.12 2.37 1.15
C LEU A 196 21.65 2.33 1.09
N ASN A 197 22.34 3.05 1.98
CA ASN A 197 23.80 3.02 2.06
C ASN A 197 24.31 1.67 2.60
N ARG A 198 23.67 1.13 3.64
CA ARG A 198 24.07 -0.14 4.28
C ARG A 198 23.96 -1.34 3.36
N PHE A 199 22.98 -1.35 2.49
CA PHE A 199 22.65 -2.46 1.58
C PHE A 199 22.84 -2.07 0.11
N ALA A 200 23.72 -1.10 -0.18
CA ALA A 200 23.96 -0.58 -1.53
C ALA A 200 24.28 -1.68 -2.54
N ASP A 201 25.08 -2.68 -2.16
CA ASP A 201 25.47 -3.79 -3.04
C ASP A 201 24.30 -4.68 -3.44
N VAL A 202 23.24 -4.75 -2.61
CA VAL A 202 22.02 -5.52 -2.93
C VAL A 202 21.15 -4.76 -3.93
N PHE A 203 21.11 -3.44 -3.82
CA PHE A 203 20.27 -2.58 -4.68
C PHE A 203 20.98 -2.17 -5.97
N ASN A 204 22.31 -2.17 -5.98
CA ASN A 204 23.16 -1.86 -7.14
C ASN A 204 24.26 -2.94 -7.24
N PRO A 205 23.95 -4.16 -7.66
CA PRO A 205 24.96 -5.21 -7.78
C PRO A 205 26.04 -4.76 -8.76
N PRO A 206 27.33 -4.89 -8.39
CA PRO A 206 28.44 -4.53 -9.27
C PRO A 206 28.39 -5.39 -10.54
N GLY A 207 28.20 -4.76 -11.70
CA GLY A 207 28.25 -5.42 -13.00
C GLY A 207 27.02 -5.33 -13.89
N ILE A 208 25.94 -4.62 -13.47
CA ILE A 208 24.83 -4.30 -14.38
C ILE A 208 24.98 -2.83 -14.80
N GLU A 209 25.77 -2.58 -15.84
CA GLU A 209 25.70 -1.31 -16.57
C GLU A 209 24.27 -1.19 -17.12
N ARG A 210 23.59 -0.08 -16.75
CA ARG A 210 22.29 0.26 -17.33
C ARG A 210 22.52 0.54 -18.81
N GLU A 211 22.21 -0.39 -19.68
CA GLU A 211 22.06 -0.09 -21.09
C GLU A 211 20.91 0.90 -21.27
N GLY A 212 21.23 2.06 -21.81
CA GLY A 212 20.28 3.01 -22.38
C GLY A 212 19.99 4.25 -21.52
N ALA A 213 20.79 5.27 -21.75
CA ALA A 213 20.39 6.66 -21.59
C ALA A 213 19.40 7.08 -22.68
#